data_6b5111a8ad42b9ed6d3c16845544cef6
#
_entry.id   6b5111a8ad42b9ed6d3c16845544cef6
#
_cell.length_a   1.000
_cell.length_b   1.000
_cell.length_c   1.000
_cell.angle_alpha   90.00
_cell.angle_beta   90.00
_cell.angle_gamma   90.00
#
_symmetry.space_group_name_H-M   'P 1'
#
loop_
_entity.id
_entity.type
_entity.pdbx_description
1 polymer ?
#
loop_
_entity_poly.entity_id
_entity_poly.type
_entity_poly.pdbx_seq_one_letter_code
_entity_poly.pdbx_strand_id
1 'polypeptide(L)'
;MIDRRQFVRYGLGAMAATSLSRFAHADDEDKKVFLDYTQKQLDDAYTQTVWAPNAKQVIDGYARTSEEVRQKLPPTTYSYGSKASENLDVFAPPGARNLPIMVFIHGGAWQMLSKDDSSGPAPTFVGAGAIYIAINFDNMPGNTLPGMVDQCRRALAWVGANARRFGGDPERVYVSGHSSGGHLTAVMLTTDWKAHGAPAQLLKGGVVMSGMGDLAPVVLSVRGKYVTLSPAQVIEFSPMKQLDKANCPALVAWGTLESPEFKRQNRELADALAGRARLAGVFRVRGANHFEVVNELNRPDSELSRATLALMNI
;
A
#
# COMPACT_ATOMS: atom_id res chain seq x y z
N MET A 1 76.84 8.59 -13.53
CA MET A 1 76.18 8.52 -14.87
C MET A 1 75.10 7.48 -14.77
N ILE A 2 73.86 7.90 -14.60
CA ILE A 2 72.71 7.01 -14.45
C ILE A 2 72.07 6.85 -15.85
N ASP A 3 71.95 5.57 -16.25
CA ASP A 3 71.54 5.17 -17.59
C ASP A 3 70.05 5.51 -17.86
N ARG A 4 69.86 6.18 -19.00
CA ARG A 4 68.51 6.68 -19.47
C ARG A 4 67.53 5.59 -19.94
N ARG A 5 67.86 4.30 -19.72
CA ARG A 5 67.03 3.18 -20.24
C ARG A 5 66.06 2.58 -19.21
N GLN A 6 66.05 3.07 -17.99
CA GLN A 6 65.17 2.54 -16.93
C GLN A 6 63.86 3.34 -16.75
N PHE A 7 63.64 4.44 -17.45
CA PHE A 7 62.46 5.32 -17.24
C PHE A 7 61.25 5.01 -18.11
N VAL A 8 61.34 4.04 -19.03
CA VAL A 8 60.24 3.72 -19.98
C VAL A 8 59.41 2.51 -19.54
N ARG A 9 59.78 1.79 -18.47
CA ARG A 9 59.06 0.57 -18.05
C ARG A 9 57.98 0.76 -16.96
N TYR A 10 57.85 1.94 -16.35
CA TYR A 10 56.84 2.21 -15.32
C TYR A 10 55.66 3.07 -15.76
N GLY A 11 55.62 3.55 -16.98
CA GLY A 11 54.58 4.46 -17.49
C GLY A 11 53.38 3.78 -18.17
N LEU A 12 53.50 2.51 -18.55
CA LEU A 12 52.46 1.81 -19.30
C LEU A 12 51.58 0.86 -18.48
N GLY A 13 51.94 0.59 -17.22
CA GLY A 13 51.17 -0.29 -16.32
C GLY A 13 50.02 0.42 -15.59
N ALA A 14 50.10 1.75 -15.41
CA ALA A 14 49.12 2.49 -14.62
C ALA A 14 47.90 2.97 -15.42
N MET A 15 48.03 3.11 -16.77
CA MET A 15 46.89 3.52 -17.59
C MET A 15 45.94 2.38 -18.01
N ALA A 16 46.41 1.13 -18.01
CA ALA A 16 45.57 -0.03 -18.37
C ALA A 16 44.66 -0.49 -17.21
N ALA A 17 45.10 -0.29 -15.95
CA ALA A 17 44.30 -0.70 -14.78
C ALA A 17 43.14 0.26 -14.51
N THR A 18 43.27 1.56 -14.81
CA THR A 18 42.18 2.54 -14.60
C THR A 18 41.10 2.48 -15.68
N SER A 19 41.43 2.03 -16.91
CA SER A 19 40.42 1.85 -17.96
C SER A 19 39.62 0.56 -17.78
N LEU A 20 40.25 -0.53 -17.32
CA LEU A 20 39.53 -1.80 -17.03
C LEU A 20 38.57 -1.67 -15.88
N SER A 21 38.89 -0.89 -14.82
CA SER A 21 37.96 -0.67 -13.69
C SER A 21 36.76 0.23 -14.07
N ARG A 22 36.90 1.14 -15.03
CA ARG A 22 35.80 1.95 -15.56
C ARG A 22 34.86 1.14 -16.46
N PHE A 23 35.37 0.21 -17.26
CA PHE A 23 34.53 -0.65 -18.09
C PHE A 23 33.79 -1.70 -17.25
N ALA A 24 34.42 -2.28 -16.23
CA ALA A 24 33.76 -3.22 -15.33
C ALA A 24 32.66 -2.55 -14.46
N HIS A 25 32.82 -1.26 -14.08
CA HIS A 25 31.78 -0.51 -13.39
C HIS A 25 30.63 -0.08 -14.31
N ALA A 26 30.90 0.26 -15.56
CA ALA A 26 29.89 0.63 -16.54
C ALA A 26 29.00 -0.56 -16.92
N ASP A 27 29.60 -1.75 -17.08
CA ASP A 27 28.86 -2.97 -17.40
C ASP A 27 27.91 -3.44 -16.26
N ASP A 28 28.21 -3.11 -14.99
CA ASP A 28 27.38 -3.48 -13.85
C ASP A 28 26.22 -2.47 -13.61
N GLU A 29 26.41 -1.19 -13.97
CA GLU A 29 25.37 -0.14 -13.86
C GLU A 29 24.24 -0.34 -14.88
N ASP A 30 24.51 -0.92 -16.05
CA ASP A 30 23.54 -1.17 -17.12
C ASP A 30 22.82 -2.52 -17.02
N LYS A 31 23.28 -3.40 -16.12
CA LYS A 31 22.68 -4.72 -15.93
C LYS A 31 21.23 -4.62 -15.42
N LYS A 32 20.32 -5.27 -16.14
CA LYS A 32 18.91 -5.34 -15.76
C LYS A 32 18.71 -6.35 -14.63
N VAL A 33 18.04 -5.90 -13.57
CA VAL A 33 17.74 -6.72 -12.38
C VAL A 33 16.30 -7.19 -12.33
N PHE A 34 15.40 -6.43 -12.97
CA PHE A 34 13.99 -6.77 -13.09
C PHE A 34 13.38 -6.11 -14.33
N LEU A 35 12.80 -6.92 -15.24
CA LEU A 35 12.33 -6.44 -16.54
C LEU A 35 13.42 -5.56 -17.21
N ASP A 36 13.06 -4.35 -17.64
CA ASP A 36 13.99 -3.40 -18.25
C ASP A 36 14.64 -2.44 -17.25
N TYR A 37 14.49 -2.67 -15.93
CA TYR A 37 15.07 -1.81 -14.89
C TYR A 37 16.49 -2.24 -14.53
N THR A 38 17.43 -1.28 -14.53
CA THR A 38 18.68 -1.42 -13.77
C THR A 38 18.40 -1.31 -12.26
N GLN A 39 19.36 -1.66 -11.40
CA GLN A 39 19.18 -1.53 -9.95
C GLN A 39 18.76 -0.11 -9.55
N LYS A 40 19.49 0.90 -10.06
CA LYS A 40 19.17 2.30 -9.76
C LYS A 40 17.76 2.70 -10.21
N GLN A 41 17.37 2.29 -11.41
CA GLN A 41 16.03 2.60 -11.93
C GLN A 41 14.93 1.94 -11.09
N LEU A 42 15.17 0.70 -10.63
CA LEU A 42 14.23 -0.01 -9.77
C LEU A 42 14.14 0.64 -8.37
N ASP A 43 15.28 1.01 -7.78
CA ASP A 43 15.34 1.70 -6.50
C ASP A 43 14.61 3.05 -6.55
N ASP A 44 14.85 3.85 -7.60
CA ASP A 44 14.14 5.11 -7.83
C ASP A 44 12.64 4.89 -8.03
N ALA A 45 12.24 3.83 -8.75
CA ALA A 45 10.84 3.50 -8.97
C ALA A 45 10.08 3.13 -7.67
N TYR A 46 10.79 2.56 -6.68
CA TYR A 46 10.25 2.27 -5.36
C TYR A 46 10.45 3.38 -4.32
N THR A 47 11.19 4.44 -4.67
CA THR A 47 11.39 5.65 -3.85
C THR A 47 10.45 6.76 -4.33
N GLN A 48 9.18 6.71 -3.89
CA GLN A 48 8.14 7.59 -4.44
C GLN A 48 8.40 9.09 -4.26
N THR A 49 9.25 9.48 -3.29
CA THR A 49 9.68 10.88 -3.12
C THR A 49 10.50 11.42 -4.30
N VAL A 50 11.13 10.56 -5.10
CA VAL A 50 11.80 10.95 -6.36
C VAL A 50 10.80 11.49 -7.38
N TRP A 51 9.55 11.01 -7.34
CA TRP A 51 8.46 11.33 -8.27
C TRP A 51 7.49 12.39 -7.72
N ALA A 52 7.69 12.84 -6.49
CA ALA A 52 6.80 13.76 -5.79
C ALA A 52 7.60 14.82 -5.02
N PRO A 53 7.95 15.96 -5.64
CA PRO A 53 8.72 17.03 -4.99
C PRO A 53 8.04 17.59 -3.73
N ASN A 54 6.71 17.51 -3.64
CA ASN A 54 5.90 17.98 -2.52
C ASN A 54 5.57 16.85 -1.51
N ALA A 55 6.22 15.68 -1.60
CA ALA A 55 5.91 14.50 -0.77
C ALA A 55 5.83 14.83 0.72
N LYS A 56 6.86 15.54 1.25
CA LYS A 56 6.88 15.93 2.67
C LYS A 56 5.66 16.76 3.07
N GLN A 57 5.29 17.76 2.28
CA GLN A 57 4.14 18.62 2.55
C GLN A 57 2.84 17.83 2.57
N VAL A 58 2.67 16.89 1.63
CA VAL A 58 1.46 16.06 1.54
C VAL A 58 1.38 15.09 2.72
N ILE A 59 2.49 14.43 3.08
CA ILE A 59 2.55 13.51 4.22
C ILE A 59 2.27 14.24 5.55
N ASP A 60 2.91 15.39 5.78
CA ASP A 60 2.63 16.23 6.96
C ASP A 60 1.15 16.67 7.01
N GLY A 61 0.53 16.78 5.83
CA GLY A 61 -0.90 17.08 5.68
C GLY A 61 -1.81 15.98 6.23
N TYR A 62 -1.40 14.72 6.18
CA TYR A 62 -2.23 13.59 6.67
C TYR A 62 -2.49 13.71 8.17
N ALA A 63 -1.44 13.91 8.98
CA ALA A 63 -1.57 14.09 10.42
C ALA A 63 -2.43 15.31 10.77
N ARG A 64 -2.17 16.46 10.13
CA ARG A 64 -2.94 17.71 10.36
C ARG A 64 -4.43 17.51 10.01
N THR A 65 -4.74 16.99 8.83
CA THR A 65 -6.12 16.74 8.41
C THR A 65 -6.80 15.72 9.35
N SER A 66 -6.08 14.70 9.76
CA SER A 66 -6.60 13.69 10.70
C SER A 66 -6.90 14.29 12.06
N GLU A 67 -6.04 15.16 12.58
CA GLU A 67 -6.27 15.87 13.84
C GLU A 67 -7.52 16.76 13.76
N GLU A 68 -7.66 17.56 12.70
CA GLU A 68 -8.83 18.41 12.46
C GLU A 68 -10.14 17.61 12.38
N VAL A 69 -10.09 16.44 11.74
CA VAL A 69 -11.23 15.53 11.64
C VAL A 69 -11.57 14.96 13.02
N ARG A 70 -10.58 14.49 13.78
CA ARG A 70 -10.77 13.89 15.11
C ARG A 70 -11.34 14.89 16.13
N GLN A 71 -11.02 16.16 16.00
CA GLN A 71 -11.61 17.24 16.82
C GLN A 71 -13.11 17.43 16.53
N LYS A 72 -13.54 17.31 15.27
CA LYS A 72 -14.92 17.53 14.84
C LYS A 72 -15.78 16.27 14.88
N LEU A 73 -15.14 15.12 14.66
CA LEU A 73 -15.74 13.81 14.60
C LEU A 73 -14.86 12.86 15.43
N PRO A 74 -14.94 12.88 16.75
CA PRO A 74 -14.12 12.05 17.62
C PRO A 74 -14.43 10.56 17.43
N PRO A 75 -13.40 9.71 17.20
CA PRO A 75 -13.61 8.27 17.08
C PRO A 75 -13.77 7.60 18.45
N THR A 76 -14.35 6.40 18.42
CA THR A 76 -14.23 5.46 19.53
C THR A 76 -13.13 4.45 19.21
N THR A 77 -12.13 4.34 20.09
CA THR A 77 -11.02 3.39 19.91
C THR A 77 -11.36 2.04 20.54
N TYR A 78 -11.10 0.96 19.81
CA TYR A 78 -11.23 -0.41 20.27
C TYR A 78 -9.92 -1.18 20.07
N SER A 79 -9.62 -2.13 20.99
CA SER A 79 -8.52 -3.07 20.81
C SER A 79 -9.03 -4.34 20.13
N TYR A 80 -8.31 -4.80 19.10
CA TYR A 80 -8.58 -6.07 18.43
C TYR A 80 -7.58 -7.18 18.81
N GLY A 81 -6.57 -6.84 19.60
CA GLY A 81 -5.54 -7.75 20.09
C GLY A 81 -4.91 -7.25 21.38
N SER A 82 -3.82 -7.90 21.81
CA SER A 82 -3.17 -7.65 23.10
C SER A 82 -2.06 -6.60 23.07
N LYS A 83 -1.51 -6.28 21.89
CA LYS A 83 -0.46 -5.26 21.76
C LYS A 83 -1.06 -3.86 21.74
N ALA A 84 -0.28 -2.87 22.20
CA ALA A 84 -0.70 -1.48 22.19
C ALA A 84 -1.04 -0.94 20.78
N SER A 85 -0.38 -1.47 19.73
CA SER A 85 -0.64 -1.17 18.33
C SER A 85 -1.88 -1.87 17.76
N GLU A 86 -2.37 -2.93 18.41
CA GLU A 86 -3.51 -3.73 17.94
C GLU A 86 -4.83 -3.09 18.33
N ASN A 87 -5.05 -1.88 17.82
CA ASN A 87 -6.25 -1.09 18.02
C ASN A 87 -6.75 -0.46 16.71
N LEU A 88 -7.96 0.05 16.75
CA LEU A 88 -8.60 0.71 15.61
C LEU A 88 -9.52 1.83 16.09
N ASP A 89 -9.68 2.85 15.25
CA ASP A 89 -10.58 3.96 15.51
C ASP A 89 -11.83 3.85 14.65
N VAL A 90 -12.98 3.86 15.28
CA VAL A 90 -14.30 3.77 14.66
C VAL A 90 -14.95 5.15 14.64
N PHE A 91 -15.21 5.65 13.43
CA PHE A 91 -15.96 6.87 13.16
C PHE A 91 -17.37 6.47 12.70
N ALA A 92 -18.37 6.73 13.51
CA ALA A 92 -19.74 6.38 13.22
C ALA A 92 -20.67 7.59 13.39
N PRO A 93 -21.72 7.73 12.57
CA PRO A 93 -22.72 8.78 12.82
C PRO A 93 -23.51 8.48 14.10
N PRO A 94 -24.02 9.53 14.79
CA PRO A 94 -24.88 9.33 15.94
C PRO A 94 -26.08 8.44 15.64
N GLY A 95 -26.36 7.48 16.50
CA GLY A 95 -27.47 6.54 16.33
C GLY A 95 -27.26 5.50 15.21
N ALA A 96 -26.04 5.25 14.79
CA ALA A 96 -25.68 4.25 13.77
C ALA A 96 -26.38 2.92 14.02
N ARG A 97 -27.06 2.38 12.99
CA ARG A 97 -27.72 1.08 13.02
C ARG A 97 -27.63 0.42 11.66
N ASN A 98 -27.02 -0.77 11.62
CA ASN A 98 -26.93 -1.61 10.43
C ASN A 98 -26.29 -0.88 9.22
N LEU A 99 -25.26 -0.06 9.46
CA LEU A 99 -24.58 0.72 8.43
C LEU A 99 -23.43 -0.07 7.78
N PRO A 100 -23.14 0.18 6.50
CA PRO A 100 -21.95 -0.40 5.86
C PRO A 100 -20.67 0.14 6.51
N ILE A 101 -19.62 -0.67 6.45
CA ILE A 101 -18.35 -0.39 7.11
C ILE A 101 -17.24 -0.32 6.05
N MET A 102 -16.50 0.79 6.01
CA MET A 102 -15.25 0.90 5.29
C MET A 102 -14.07 0.81 6.27
N VAL A 103 -13.23 -0.20 6.13
CA VAL A 103 -11.99 -0.35 6.90
C VAL A 103 -10.82 0.17 6.07
N PHE A 104 -10.03 1.06 6.64
CA PHE A 104 -8.86 1.64 5.98
C PHE A 104 -7.56 1.12 6.58
N ILE A 105 -6.64 0.70 5.72
CA ILE A 105 -5.30 0.24 6.05
C ILE A 105 -4.30 1.31 5.59
N HIS A 106 -3.58 1.89 6.54
CA HIS A 106 -2.63 2.97 6.23
C HIS A 106 -1.42 2.51 5.44
N GLY A 107 -0.81 3.44 4.71
CA GLY A 107 0.44 3.26 3.99
C GLY A 107 1.67 3.48 4.87
N GLY A 108 2.73 4.04 4.24
CA GLY A 108 3.97 4.39 4.94
C GLY A 108 5.10 3.40 4.72
N ALA A 109 5.13 2.75 3.55
CA ALA A 109 6.19 1.80 3.15
C ALA A 109 6.45 0.69 4.19
N TRP A 110 5.42 0.29 4.94
CA TRP A 110 5.45 -0.67 6.06
C TRP A 110 6.34 -0.22 7.25
N GLN A 111 6.81 1.03 7.29
CA GLN A 111 7.75 1.55 8.30
C GLN A 111 7.21 2.75 9.08
N MET A 112 6.20 3.42 8.58
CA MET A 112 5.71 4.68 9.15
C MET A 112 4.19 4.82 8.98
N LEU A 113 3.65 5.91 9.51
CA LEU A 113 2.25 6.22 9.63
C LEU A 113 1.51 5.28 10.59
N SER A 114 0.29 5.65 10.88
CA SER A 114 -0.59 4.95 11.80
C SER A 114 -2.06 5.26 11.50
N LYS A 115 -2.99 4.71 12.27
CA LYS A 115 -4.39 5.11 12.24
C LYS A 115 -4.60 6.60 12.52
N ASP A 116 -3.68 7.21 13.29
CA ASP A 116 -3.79 8.63 13.68
C ASP A 116 -3.57 9.57 12.49
N ASP A 117 -2.88 9.10 11.43
CA ASP A 117 -2.67 9.80 10.17
C ASP A 117 -3.77 9.50 9.13
N SER A 118 -4.81 8.75 9.50
CA SER A 118 -5.71 8.09 8.55
C SER A 118 -7.18 8.48 8.73
N SER A 119 -7.46 9.56 9.47
CA SER A 119 -8.83 9.99 9.73
C SER A 119 -9.44 10.86 8.62
N GLY A 120 -8.62 11.36 7.69
CA GLY A 120 -9.05 12.27 6.63
C GLY A 120 -10.31 11.83 5.86
N PRO A 121 -10.45 10.56 5.44
CA PRO A 121 -11.63 10.07 4.73
C PRO A 121 -12.89 9.95 5.58
N ALA A 122 -12.81 9.93 6.92
CA ALA A 122 -13.95 9.66 7.80
C ALA A 122 -15.17 10.55 7.53
N PRO A 123 -15.05 11.89 7.30
CA PRO A 123 -16.21 12.73 7.01
C PRO A 123 -16.96 12.33 5.74
N THR A 124 -16.27 11.87 4.70
CA THR A 124 -16.88 11.39 3.44
C THR A 124 -17.78 10.19 3.70
N PHE A 125 -17.27 9.18 4.41
CA PHE A 125 -18.02 7.95 4.67
C PHE A 125 -19.14 8.16 5.69
N VAL A 126 -18.86 8.86 6.80
CA VAL A 126 -19.86 9.14 7.83
C VAL A 126 -20.97 10.02 7.30
N GLY A 127 -20.63 11.04 6.49
CA GLY A 127 -21.60 11.91 5.83
C GLY A 127 -22.50 11.17 4.82
N ALA A 128 -22.01 10.08 4.24
CA ALA A 128 -22.78 9.21 3.35
C ALA A 128 -23.58 8.11 4.07
N GLY A 129 -23.55 8.06 5.43
CA GLY A 129 -24.27 7.06 6.20
C GLY A 129 -23.53 5.73 6.32
N ALA A 130 -22.20 5.75 6.30
CA ALA A 130 -21.35 4.59 6.56
C ALA A 130 -20.55 4.77 7.85
N ILE A 131 -19.96 3.69 8.32
CA ILE A 131 -18.95 3.68 9.37
C ILE A 131 -17.58 3.63 8.69
N TYR A 132 -16.67 4.51 9.12
CA TYR A 132 -15.28 4.46 8.70
C TYR A 132 -14.40 3.97 9.86
N ILE A 133 -13.47 3.06 9.56
CA ILE A 133 -12.57 2.48 10.56
C ILE A 133 -11.14 2.60 10.06
N ALA A 134 -10.27 3.24 10.83
CA ALA A 134 -8.83 3.25 10.59
C ALA A 134 -8.18 2.21 11.52
N ILE A 135 -7.54 1.17 10.96
CA ILE A 135 -6.85 0.16 11.76
C ILE A 135 -5.38 0.56 11.97
N ASN A 136 -4.83 0.11 13.10
CA ASN A 136 -3.42 0.23 13.42
C ASN A 136 -2.77 -1.15 13.52
N PHE A 137 -1.45 -1.21 13.32
CA PHE A 137 -0.63 -2.41 13.43
C PHE A 137 0.84 -2.02 13.64
N ASP A 138 1.70 -2.98 14.03
CA ASP A 138 3.14 -2.72 14.21
C ASP A 138 3.84 -2.53 12.86
N ASN A 139 4.62 -1.45 12.74
CA ASN A 139 5.48 -1.18 11.59
C ASN A 139 6.84 -1.91 11.70
N MET A 140 7.55 -2.04 10.57
CA MET A 140 8.95 -2.47 10.56
C MET A 140 9.84 -1.38 11.19
N PRO A 141 10.94 -1.72 11.87
CA PRO A 141 11.47 -3.07 12.09
C PRO A 141 10.86 -3.82 13.28
N GLY A 142 9.90 -3.25 14.01
CA GLY A 142 9.23 -3.89 15.15
C GLY A 142 8.37 -5.10 14.78
N ASN A 143 8.07 -5.27 13.49
CA ASN A 143 7.31 -6.39 12.94
C ASN A 143 7.91 -6.85 11.61
N THR A 144 7.33 -7.88 11.02
CA THR A 144 7.63 -8.39 9.68
C THR A 144 6.40 -8.23 8.78
N LEU A 145 6.57 -8.33 7.45
CA LEU A 145 5.43 -8.29 6.54
C LEU A 145 4.40 -9.40 6.83
N PRO A 146 4.79 -10.68 7.02
CA PRO A 146 3.85 -11.71 7.48
C PRO A 146 3.10 -11.34 8.77
N GLY A 147 3.80 -10.78 9.75
CA GLY A 147 3.19 -10.34 11.02
C GLY A 147 2.19 -9.19 10.84
N MET A 148 2.48 -8.23 9.94
CA MET A 148 1.54 -7.16 9.60
C MET A 148 0.29 -7.71 8.91
N VAL A 149 0.46 -8.65 7.96
CA VAL A 149 -0.66 -9.31 7.28
C VAL A 149 -1.55 -10.02 8.31
N ASP A 150 -0.95 -10.72 9.28
CA ASP A 150 -1.69 -11.39 10.36
C ASP A 150 -2.45 -10.37 11.22
N GLN A 151 -1.83 -9.25 11.62
CA GLN A 151 -2.50 -8.20 12.37
C GLN A 151 -3.68 -7.59 11.59
N CYS A 152 -3.52 -7.32 10.29
CA CYS A 152 -4.61 -6.84 9.43
C CYS A 152 -5.76 -7.87 9.33
N ARG A 153 -5.44 -9.17 9.18
CA ARG A 153 -6.46 -10.25 9.16
C ARG A 153 -7.24 -10.31 10.47
N ARG A 154 -6.54 -10.26 11.61
CA ARG A 154 -7.19 -10.24 12.93
C ARG A 154 -8.04 -9.00 13.13
N ALA A 155 -7.58 -7.82 12.71
CA ALA A 155 -8.36 -6.58 12.79
C ALA A 155 -9.66 -6.68 11.98
N LEU A 156 -9.61 -7.14 10.74
CA LEU A 156 -10.79 -7.30 9.88
C LEU A 156 -11.75 -8.38 10.39
N ALA A 157 -11.23 -9.52 10.84
CA ALA A 157 -12.05 -10.56 11.47
C ALA A 157 -12.75 -10.01 12.75
N TRP A 158 -12.03 -9.24 13.57
CA TRP A 158 -12.59 -8.58 14.75
C TRP A 158 -13.69 -7.57 14.37
N VAL A 159 -13.48 -6.76 13.32
CA VAL A 159 -14.50 -5.81 12.82
C VAL A 159 -15.76 -6.55 12.43
N GLY A 160 -15.67 -7.62 11.65
CA GLY A 160 -16.82 -8.43 11.27
C GLY A 160 -17.58 -9.01 12.47
N ALA A 161 -16.85 -9.59 13.42
CA ALA A 161 -17.44 -10.20 14.63
C ALA A 161 -18.07 -9.17 15.58
N ASN A 162 -17.58 -7.92 15.59
CA ASN A 162 -18.01 -6.87 16.53
C ASN A 162 -18.82 -5.73 15.86
N ALA A 163 -19.12 -5.81 14.57
CA ALA A 163 -19.76 -4.76 13.78
C ALA A 163 -20.99 -4.14 14.49
N ARG A 164 -21.85 -4.98 15.06
CA ARG A 164 -23.09 -4.55 15.75
C ARG A 164 -22.84 -3.71 16.98
N ARG A 165 -21.66 -3.81 17.65
CA ARG A 165 -21.32 -3.04 18.85
C ARG A 165 -21.23 -1.53 18.58
N PHE A 166 -20.90 -1.15 17.33
CA PHE A 166 -20.78 0.25 16.92
C PHE A 166 -21.80 0.61 15.83
N GLY A 167 -22.86 -0.18 15.65
CA GLY A 167 -23.95 0.10 14.73
C GLY A 167 -23.68 -0.30 13.29
N GLY A 168 -22.66 -1.12 13.04
CA GLY A 168 -22.31 -1.63 11.71
C GLY A 168 -23.05 -2.92 11.34
N ASP A 169 -23.09 -3.16 10.04
CA ASP A 169 -23.59 -4.38 9.44
C ASP A 169 -22.45 -5.35 9.12
N PRO A 170 -22.33 -6.51 9.80
CA PRO A 170 -21.27 -7.49 9.54
C PRO A 170 -21.34 -8.07 8.11
N GLU A 171 -22.49 -7.96 7.42
CA GLU A 171 -22.66 -8.40 6.05
C GLU A 171 -22.29 -7.32 5.02
N ARG A 172 -21.87 -6.13 5.45
CA ARG A 172 -21.48 -5.02 4.58
C ARG A 172 -20.13 -4.41 4.99
N VAL A 173 -19.08 -5.25 5.05
CA VAL A 173 -17.71 -4.86 5.38
C VAL A 173 -16.89 -4.72 4.10
N TYR A 174 -16.26 -3.57 3.92
CA TYR A 174 -15.40 -3.22 2.80
C TYR A 174 -14.02 -2.83 3.31
N VAL A 175 -13.01 -2.93 2.46
CA VAL A 175 -11.63 -2.61 2.83
C VAL A 175 -10.99 -1.67 1.81
N SER A 176 -10.22 -0.71 2.27
CA SER A 176 -9.43 0.18 1.43
C SER A 176 -8.04 0.41 2.02
N GLY A 177 -7.11 0.83 1.19
CA GLY A 177 -5.78 1.19 1.67
C GLY A 177 -4.93 1.78 0.57
N HIS A 178 -3.89 2.48 0.98
CA HIS A 178 -3.02 3.22 0.09
C HIS A 178 -1.56 2.76 0.21
N SER A 179 -0.82 2.70 -0.91
CA SER A 179 0.59 2.35 -0.96
C SER A 179 0.87 0.95 -0.36
N SER A 180 1.69 0.83 0.69
CA SER A 180 1.85 -0.42 1.44
C SER A 180 0.54 -0.91 2.06
N GLY A 181 -0.36 0.00 2.47
CA GLY A 181 -1.73 -0.34 2.86
C GLY A 181 -2.59 -0.81 1.69
N GLY A 182 -2.35 -0.31 0.47
CA GLY A 182 -2.96 -0.82 -0.76
C GLY A 182 -2.53 -2.25 -1.08
N HIS A 183 -1.24 -2.57 -0.87
CA HIS A 183 -0.76 -3.95 -0.91
C HIS A 183 -1.48 -4.83 0.12
N LEU A 184 -1.50 -4.40 1.41
CA LEU A 184 -2.18 -5.14 2.47
C LEU A 184 -3.67 -5.32 2.16
N THR A 185 -4.34 -4.30 1.61
CA THR A 185 -5.73 -4.38 1.13
C THR A 185 -5.89 -5.48 0.07
N ALA A 186 -5.03 -5.52 -0.94
CA ALA A 186 -5.08 -6.55 -1.97
C ALA A 186 -4.83 -7.96 -1.40
N VAL A 187 -3.95 -8.09 -0.39
CA VAL A 187 -3.78 -9.36 0.36
C VAL A 187 -5.06 -9.73 1.10
N MET A 188 -5.76 -8.77 1.74
CA MET A 188 -7.04 -9.05 2.41
C MET A 188 -8.12 -9.53 1.43
N LEU A 189 -8.18 -8.96 0.22
CA LEU A 189 -9.12 -9.38 -0.84
C LEU A 189 -8.85 -10.80 -1.38
N THR A 190 -7.63 -11.31 -1.18
CA THR A 190 -7.22 -12.66 -1.59
C THR A 190 -7.03 -13.62 -0.39
N THR A 191 -7.51 -13.25 0.79
CA THR A 191 -7.42 -14.06 2.01
C THR A 191 -8.53 -15.10 2.06
N ASP A 192 -8.19 -16.35 2.41
CA ASP A 192 -9.18 -17.35 2.83
C ASP A 192 -9.64 -17.06 4.27
N TRP A 193 -10.74 -16.34 4.39
CA TRP A 193 -11.26 -15.89 5.68
C TRP A 193 -11.70 -17.02 6.59
N LYS A 194 -12.10 -18.18 6.04
CA LYS A 194 -12.45 -19.35 6.86
C LYS A 194 -11.26 -19.86 7.65
N ALA A 195 -10.07 -19.86 7.06
CA ALA A 195 -8.83 -20.23 7.73
C ALA A 195 -8.46 -19.28 8.90
N HIS A 196 -9.07 -18.08 8.93
CA HIS A 196 -8.86 -17.07 9.97
C HIS A 196 -10.09 -16.90 10.91
N GLY A 197 -10.98 -17.89 10.95
CA GLY A 197 -12.13 -17.90 11.88
C GLY A 197 -13.23 -16.89 11.54
N ALA A 198 -13.27 -16.39 10.30
CA ALA A 198 -14.27 -15.45 9.84
C ALA A 198 -15.14 -16.04 8.71
N PRO A 199 -16.31 -15.44 8.39
CA PRO A 199 -17.12 -15.86 7.25
C PRO A 199 -16.32 -15.81 5.94
N ALA A 200 -16.50 -16.78 5.05
CA ALA A 200 -15.77 -16.86 3.77
C ALA A 200 -15.91 -15.57 2.93
N GLN A 201 -17.04 -14.90 3.02
CA GLN A 201 -17.35 -13.65 2.34
C GLN A 201 -17.40 -12.48 3.35
N LEU A 202 -16.43 -12.40 4.25
CA LEU A 202 -16.30 -11.29 5.19
C LEU A 202 -16.27 -9.95 4.44
N LEU A 203 -15.49 -9.85 3.38
CA LEU A 203 -15.37 -8.64 2.57
C LEU A 203 -16.35 -8.69 1.40
N LYS A 204 -17.05 -7.59 1.18
CA LYS A 204 -17.99 -7.39 0.06
C LYS A 204 -17.38 -6.59 -1.09
N GLY A 205 -16.23 -5.99 -0.89
CA GLY A 205 -15.47 -5.27 -1.89
C GLY A 205 -14.27 -4.54 -1.31
N GLY A 206 -13.44 -3.97 -2.18
CA GLY A 206 -12.31 -3.19 -1.72
C GLY A 206 -11.83 -2.11 -2.69
N VAL A 207 -10.96 -1.24 -2.19
CA VAL A 207 -10.33 -0.15 -2.95
C VAL A 207 -8.82 -0.21 -2.75
N VAL A 208 -8.11 -0.60 -3.78
CA VAL A 208 -6.64 -0.66 -3.80
C VAL A 208 -6.13 0.64 -4.41
N MET A 209 -5.48 1.48 -3.61
CA MET A 209 -4.91 2.74 -4.08
C MET A 209 -3.39 2.65 -4.11
N SER A 210 -2.80 2.80 -5.30
CA SER A 210 -1.33 2.82 -5.49
C SER A 210 -0.63 1.64 -4.81
N GLY A 211 -1.27 0.48 -4.82
CA GLY A 211 -0.79 -0.74 -4.18
C GLY A 211 0.27 -1.47 -5.01
N MET A 212 0.84 -2.51 -4.42
CA MET A 212 1.77 -3.42 -5.08
C MET A 212 1.14 -4.81 -5.15
N GLY A 213 0.93 -5.32 -6.36
CA GLY A 213 0.35 -6.63 -6.60
C GLY A 213 1.38 -7.76 -6.58
N ASP A 214 2.64 -7.47 -6.94
CA ASP A 214 3.77 -8.41 -6.97
C ASP A 214 4.90 -7.89 -6.10
N LEU A 215 5.39 -8.71 -5.18
CA LEU A 215 6.48 -8.38 -4.27
C LEU A 215 7.87 -8.75 -4.82
N ALA A 216 7.97 -9.48 -5.93
CA ALA A 216 9.27 -9.81 -6.51
C ALA A 216 10.13 -8.57 -6.80
N PRO A 217 9.65 -7.52 -7.49
CA PRO A 217 10.42 -6.32 -7.69
C PRO A 217 10.63 -5.50 -6.40
N VAL A 218 9.74 -5.64 -5.40
CA VAL A 218 9.88 -4.95 -4.10
C VAL A 218 11.13 -5.45 -3.36
N VAL A 219 11.31 -6.77 -3.27
CA VAL A 219 12.47 -7.36 -2.57
C VAL A 219 13.78 -7.17 -3.35
N LEU A 220 13.72 -6.95 -4.65
CA LEU A 220 14.88 -6.60 -5.48
C LEU A 220 15.25 -5.12 -5.42
N SER A 221 14.33 -4.25 -5.01
CA SER A 221 14.53 -2.81 -4.90
C SER A 221 15.20 -2.42 -3.58
N VAL A 222 15.45 -1.11 -3.41
CA VAL A 222 15.90 -0.52 -2.13
C VAL A 222 15.08 -0.98 -0.92
N ARG A 223 13.83 -1.37 -1.11
CA ARG A 223 12.95 -1.88 -0.05
C ARG A 223 13.32 -3.28 0.44
N GLY A 224 14.05 -4.07 -0.35
CA GLY A 224 14.62 -5.34 0.08
C GLY A 224 15.58 -5.25 1.26
N LYS A 225 16.08 -4.04 1.58
CA LYS A 225 16.90 -3.79 2.77
C LYS A 225 16.14 -4.00 4.08
N TYR A 226 14.80 -3.91 4.05
CA TYR A 226 13.95 -4.08 5.24
C TYR A 226 12.75 -5.03 5.00
N VAL A 227 12.31 -5.23 3.76
CA VAL A 227 11.30 -6.24 3.41
C VAL A 227 12.03 -7.55 3.10
N THR A 228 12.29 -8.34 4.13
CA THR A 228 12.98 -9.63 4.00
C THR A 228 11.94 -10.75 3.92
N LEU A 229 11.86 -11.41 2.76
CA LEU A 229 10.92 -12.50 2.48
C LEU A 229 11.66 -13.67 1.84
N SER A 230 11.30 -14.89 2.21
CA SER A 230 11.69 -16.09 1.45
C SER A 230 10.96 -16.13 0.09
N PRO A 231 11.47 -16.86 -0.90
CA PRO A 231 10.77 -17.01 -2.19
C PRO A 231 9.32 -17.50 -2.05
N ALA A 232 9.03 -18.39 -1.11
CA ALA A 232 7.68 -18.86 -0.82
C ALA A 232 6.79 -17.73 -0.27
N GLN A 233 7.32 -16.90 0.62
CA GLN A 233 6.60 -15.74 1.17
C GLN A 233 6.37 -14.65 0.11
N VAL A 234 7.30 -14.43 -0.83
CA VAL A 234 7.08 -13.53 -1.97
C VAL A 234 5.85 -13.98 -2.77
N ILE A 235 5.70 -15.29 -3.03
CA ILE A 235 4.53 -15.83 -3.71
C ILE A 235 3.28 -15.71 -2.85
N GLU A 236 3.35 -16.08 -1.57
CA GLU A 236 2.23 -16.07 -0.64
C GLU A 236 1.64 -14.68 -0.45
N PHE A 237 2.50 -13.65 -0.27
CA PHE A 237 2.07 -12.29 0.00
C PHE A 237 2.01 -11.38 -1.23
N SER A 238 2.19 -11.93 -2.44
CA SER A 238 1.91 -11.23 -3.70
C SER A 238 0.46 -11.47 -4.12
N PRO A 239 -0.45 -10.48 -4.01
CA PRO A 239 -1.85 -10.64 -4.41
C PRO A 239 -2.03 -11.18 -5.83
N MET A 240 -1.18 -10.75 -6.77
CA MET A 240 -1.16 -11.23 -8.15
C MET A 240 -1.00 -12.74 -8.30
N LYS A 241 -0.35 -13.39 -7.32
CA LYS A 241 -0.15 -14.86 -7.28
C LYS A 241 -1.29 -15.58 -6.55
N GLN A 242 -2.24 -14.85 -5.96
CA GLN A 242 -3.34 -15.37 -5.12
C GLN A 242 -4.73 -14.98 -5.63
N LEU A 243 -4.84 -14.38 -6.82
CA LEU A 243 -6.08 -13.80 -7.33
C LEU A 243 -7.22 -14.81 -7.51
N ASP A 244 -6.92 -16.11 -7.61
CA ASP A 244 -7.95 -17.14 -7.68
C ASP A 244 -8.77 -17.25 -6.37
N LYS A 245 -8.24 -16.71 -5.27
CA LYS A 245 -8.95 -16.60 -3.99
C LYS A 245 -9.81 -15.34 -3.88
N ALA A 246 -9.68 -14.37 -4.81
CA ALA A 246 -10.46 -13.15 -4.80
C ALA A 246 -11.93 -13.46 -5.06
N ASN A 247 -12.80 -13.15 -4.11
CA ASN A 247 -14.22 -13.49 -4.14
C ASN A 247 -15.17 -12.29 -4.14
N CYS A 248 -14.64 -11.07 -4.08
CA CYS A 248 -15.43 -9.82 -4.11
C CYS A 248 -14.85 -8.80 -5.10
N PRO A 249 -15.64 -7.81 -5.53
CA PRO A 249 -15.19 -6.79 -6.47
C PRO A 249 -14.21 -5.81 -5.84
N ALA A 250 -13.31 -5.25 -6.66
CA ALA A 250 -12.36 -4.24 -6.24
C ALA A 250 -12.27 -3.07 -7.23
N LEU A 251 -12.09 -1.87 -6.68
CA LEU A 251 -11.63 -0.68 -7.40
C LEU A 251 -10.11 -0.61 -7.32
N VAL A 252 -9.46 -0.18 -8.40
CA VAL A 252 -8.01 0.06 -8.44
C VAL A 252 -7.77 1.51 -8.84
N ALA A 253 -6.98 2.23 -8.06
CA ALA A 253 -6.68 3.64 -8.31
C ALA A 253 -5.18 3.93 -8.20
N TRP A 254 -4.68 4.87 -9.01
CA TRP A 254 -3.31 5.38 -8.93
C TRP A 254 -3.18 6.77 -9.55
N GLY A 255 -2.13 7.48 -9.18
CA GLY A 255 -1.83 8.80 -9.70
C GLY A 255 -1.09 8.78 -11.05
N THR A 256 -1.40 9.70 -11.93
CA THR A 256 -0.74 9.76 -13.25
C THR A 256 0.75 10.20 -13.17
N LEU A 257 1.15 10.83 -12.06
CA LEU A 257 2.53 11.26 -11.80
C LEU A 257 3.34 10.27 -10.94
N GLU A 258 2.80 9.09 -10.63
CA GLU A 258 3.55 8.03 -9.94
C GLU A 258 4.66 7.44 -10.82
N SER A 259 5.59 6.70 -10.20
CA SER A 259 6.64 6.00 -10.90
C SER A 259 6.09 5.03 -11.96
N PRO A 260 6.84 4.74 -13.03
CA PRO A 260 6.41 3.78 -14.05
C PRO A 260 6.05 2.42 -13.46
N GLU A 261 6.79 1.95 -12.45
CA GLU A 261 6.59 0.66 -11.80
C GLU A 261 5.28 0.61 -10.99
N PHE A 262 4.95 1.64 -10.20
CA PHE A 262 3.67 1.68 -9.50
C PHE A 262 2.49 1.72 -10.48
N LYS A 263 2.61 2.50 -11.56
CA LYS A 263 1.59 2.51 -12.64
C LYS A 263 1.46 1.15 -13.33
N ARG A 264 2.59 0.45 -13.56
CA ARG A 264 2.58 -0.90 -14.14
C ARG A 264 1.86 -1.88 -13.22
N GLN A 265 2.25 -1.93 -11.95
CA GLN A 265 1.68 -2.87 -10.97
C GLN A 265 0.16 -2.68 -10.79
N ASN A 266 -0.30 -1.43 -10.69
CA ASN A 266 -1.73 -1.17 -10.54
C ASN A 266 -2.51 -1.49 -11.82
N ARG A 267 -1.95 -1.26 -13.01
CA ARG A 267 -2.56 -1.66 -14.28
C ARG A 267 -2.68 -3.18 -14.37
N GLU A 268 -1.61 -3.90 -14.11
CA GLU A 268 -1.62 -5.36 -14.16
C GLU A 268 -2.58 -5.98 -13.13
N LEU A 269 -2.69 -5.41 -11.94
CA LEU A 269 -3.68 -5.83 -10.96
C LEU A 269 -5.11 -5.61 -11.48
N ALA A 270 -5.38 -4.44 -12.07
CA ALA A 270 -6.68 -4.14 -12.65
C ALA A 270 -7.03 -5.10 -13.79
N ASP A 271 -6.09 -5.32 -14.73
CA ASP A 271 -6.28 -6.24 -15.86
C ASP A 271 -6.54 -7.68 -15.39
N ALA A 272 -5.81 -8.13 -14.37
CA ALA A 272 -5.96 -9.47 -13.80
C ALA A 272 -7.29 -9.64 -13.03
N LEU A 273 -7.76 -8.61 -12.34
CA LEU A 273 -9.08 -8.59 -11.71
C LEU A 273 -10.21 -8.56 -12.75
N ALA A 274 -10.03 -7.82 -13.85
CA ALA A 274 -10.98 -7.79 -14.96
C ALA A 274 -11.14 -9.17 -15.61
N GLY A 275 -10.02 -9.87 -15.84
CA GLY A 275 -10.02 -11.23 -16.36
C GLY A 275 -10.74 -12.26 -15.47
N ARG A 276 -11.00 -11.92 -14.21
CA ARG A 276 -11.75 -12.75 -13.23
C ARG A 276 -13.13 -12.22 -12.89
N ALA A 277 -13.62 -11.19 -13.62
CA ALA A 277 -14.87 -10.49 -13.32
C ALA A 277 -14.93 -9.96 -11.87
N ARG A 278 -13.79 -9.47 -11.36
CA ARG A 278 -13.65 -8.89 -10.01
C ARG A 278 -13.27 -7.40 -10.05
N LEU A 279 -13.07 -6.81 -11.20
CA LEU A 279 -12.80 -5.38 -11.33
C LEU A 279 -14.13 -4.61 -11.33
N ALA A 280 -14.31 -3.73 -10.33
CA ALA A 280 -15.44 -2.81 -10.24
C ALA A 280 -15.18 -1.47 -10.95
N GLY A 281 -13.91 -1.07 -11.10
CA GLY A 281 -13.52 0.14 -11.83
C GLY A 281 -12.03 0.47 -11.68
N VAL A 282 -11.56 1.35 -12.57
CA VAL A 282 -10.17 1.85 -12.60
C VAL A 282 -10.18 3.37 -12.57
N PHE A 283 -9.38 3.95 -11.68
CA PHE A 283 -9.28 5.40 -11.51
C PHE A 283 -7.82 5.86 -11.65
N ARG A 284 -7.54 6.58 -12.71
CA ARG A 284 -6.26 7.24 -12.94
C ARG A 284 -6.38 8.69 -12.52
N VAL A 285 -5.99 9.00 -11.27
CA VAL A 285 -6.12 10.34 -10.71
C VAL A 285 -5.18 11.29 -11.43
N ARG A 286 -5.77 12.15 -12.27
CA ARG A 286 -5.03 13.05 -13.15
C ARG A 286 -4.26 14.09 -12.33
N GLY A 287 -2.96 14.25 -12.62
CA GLY A 287 -2.10 15.24 -11.99
C GLY A 287 -1.70 14.89 -10.55
N ALA A 288 -2.17 13.77 -10.00
CA ALA A 288 -1.78 13.34 -8.66
C ALA A 288 -0.48 12.51 -8.71
N ASN A 289 0.40 12.76 -7.75
CA ASN A 289 1.51 11.88 -7.41
C ASN A 289 1.07 10.80 -6.41
N HIS A 290 1.99 9.92 -6.03
CA HIS A 290 1.73 8.80 -5.14
C HIS A 290 1.03 9.18 -3.83
N PHE A 291 1.46 10.28 -3.19
CA PHE A 291 0.96 10.68 -1.89
C PHE A 291 -0.40 11.39 -1.96
N GLU A 292 -0.76 11.95 -3.10
CA GLU A 292 -2.01 12.72 -3.26
C GLU A 292 -3.23 11.82 -3.54
N VAL A 293 -3.03 10.60 -4.05
CA VAL A 293 -4.12 9.70 -4.45
C VAL A 293 -5.10 9.41 -3.31
N VAL A 294 -4.59 9.18 -2.11
CA VAL A 294 -5.45 8.87 -0.94
C VAL A 294 -6.37 10.03 -0.56
N ASN A 295 -5.98 11.28 -0.86
CA ASN A 295 -6.77 12.47 -0.57
C ASN A 295 -8.05 12.55 -1.41
N GLU A 296 -8.18 11.75 -2.47
CA GLU A 296 -9.44 11.61 -3.20
C GLU A 296 -10.58 11.13 -2.29
N LEU A 297 -10.29 10.26 -1.33
CA LEU A 297 -11.30 9.78 -0.36
C LEU A 297 -11.68 10.84 0.70
N ASN A 298 -10.91 11.93 0.84
CA ASN A 298 -11.28 13.06 1.71
C ASN A 298 -12.35 13.95 1.07
N ARG A 299 -12.60 13.80 -0.23
CA ARG A 299 -13.52 14.63 -1.02
C ARG A 299 -14.71 13.80 -1.47
N PRO A 300 -15.90 14.01 -0.90
CA PRO A 300 -17.09 13.21 -1.22
C PRO A 300 -17.52 13.31 -2.70
N ASP A 301 -17.14 14.42 -3.36
CA ASP A 301 -17.44 14.70 -4.78
C ASP A 301 -16.38 14.17 -5.76
N SER A 302 -15.28 13.58 -5.29
CA SER A 302 -14.29 12.96 -6.18
C SER A 302 -14.86 11.74 -6.91
N GLU A 303 -14.32 11.43 -8.08
CA GLU A 303 -14.75 10.23 -8.83
C GLU A 303 -14.50 8.95 -8.04
N LEU A 304 -13.34 8.87 -7.34
CA LEU A 304 -12.99 7.70 -6.54
C LEU A 304 -13.91 7.55 -5.33
N SER A 305 -14.25 8.65 -4.63
CA SER A 305 -15.19 8.60 -3.50
C SER A 305 -16.57 8.15 -3.95
N ARG A 306 -17.12 8.76 -5.02
CA ARG A 306 -18.43 8.36 -5.56
C ARG A 306 -18.46 6.89 -5.97
N ALA A 307 -17.43 6.40 -6.65
CA ALA A 307 -17.34 4.99 -7.03
C ALA A 307 -17.19 4.07 -5.81
N THR A 308 -16.47 4.51 -4.78
CA THR A 308 -16.33 3.75 -3.52
C THR A 308 -17.67 3.66 -2.79
N LEU A 309 -18.41 4.76 -2.67
CA LEU A 309 -19.74 4.77 -2.06
C LEU A 309 -20.73 3.91 -2.87
N ALA A 310 -20.69 3.99 -4.19
CA ALA A 310 -21.49 3.13 -5.08
C ALA A 310 -21.14 1.64 -4.90
N LEU A 311 -19.86 1.28 -4.74
CA LEU A 311 -19.44 -0.09 -4.42
C LEU A 311 -20.03 -0.56 -3.09
N MET A 312 -20.23 0.35 -2.13
CA MET A 312 -20.83 0.08 -0.83
C MET A 312 -22.37 0.10 -0.84
N ASN A 313 -22.99 0.39 -1.99
CA ASN A 313 -24.43 0.56 -2.18
C ASN A 313 -25.02 1.70 -1.29
N ILE A 314 -24.34 2.84 -1.30
CA ILE A 314 -24.76 4.09 -0.64
C ILE A 314 -24.44 5.30 -1.50
#